data_115d51785871c1d08146fb8680051d69
#
_entry.id   115d51785871c1d08146fb8680051d69
#
_cell.length_a   1.000
_cell.length_b   1.000
_cell.length_c   1.000
_cell.angle_alpha   90.00
_cell.angle_beta   90.00
_cell.angle_gamma   90.00
#
_symmetry.space_group_name_H-M   'P 1'
#
loop_
_entity.id
_entity.type
_entity.pdbx_description
1 polymer ?
#
loop_
_entity_poly.entity_id
_entity_poly.type
_entity_poly.pdbx_seq_one_letter_code
_entity_poly.pdbx_strand_id
1 'polypeptide(L)'
;MKRAGIIVLAGALLSAAIAAAGPDRSRVQDDHFHSFALDGTLHFEVYLPADYATTARRYPVVYFLHGLPSGATAYQGVGFVEQALDQVGRSAILVAPQGARWNESDPEYVDHGPGDGWETAIARELPVIVDSLYRTIPTRSARAIVGISAGGFGAMHIGFAHLGTFSVVQSWSGYFHPTDPTGTKAIDLGPDNDVHRQLLATRAQLLRLHTAVAFYVGNGDSRFLAENRQLNLELSRAGIPHVFRVYPGGHEQRLWQRYAKAWLSLALAHLAPAQ
;
A
#
# COMPACT_ATOMS: atom_id res chain seq x y z
N MET A 1 45.59 47.95 48.57
CA MET A 1 45.81 46.92 47.59
C MET A 1 44.50 46.12 47.46
N LYS A 2 43.70 46.39 46.39
CA LYS A 2 42.39 45.74 46.17
C LYS A 2 42.59 44.62 45.17
N ARG A 3 42.27 43.42 45.55
CA ARG A 3 42.28 42.23 44.65
C ARG A 3 40.94 42.18 43.86
N ALA A 4 41.02 42.26 42.55
CA ALA A 4 39.87 42.04 41.65
C ALA A 4 39.68 40.55 41.46
N GLY A 5 38.48 40.07 41.75
CA GLY A 5 38.08 38.68 41.49
C GLY A 5 37.46 38.59 40.06
N ILE A 6 37.99 37.72 39.28
CA ILE A 6 37.47 37.36 37.95
C ILE A 6 36.37 36.32 38.10
N ILE A 7 35.14 36.70 37.73
CA ILE A 7 34.01 35.77 37.62
C ILE A 7 34.04 35.16 36.23
N VAL A 8 34.31 33.87 36.14
CA VAL A 8 34.15 33.09 34.90
C VAL A 8 32.70 32.59 34.82
N LEU A 9 31.92 33.16 33.92
CA LEU A 9 30.62 32.61 33.57
C LEU A 9 30.82 31.38 32.65
N ALA A 10 30.56 30.19 33.16
CA ALA A 10 30.44 28.99 32.36
C ALA A 10 29.08 28.96 31.67
N GLY A 11 29.05 29.25 30.39
CA GLY A 11 27.87 29.10 29.54
C GLY A 11 27.61 27.64 29.28
N ALA A 12 26.57 27.08 29.87
CA ALA A 12 26.07 25.76 29.54
C ALA A 12 25.32 25.81 28.20
N LEU A 13 25.95 25.27 27.13
CA LEU A 13 25.27 25.02 25.87
C LEU A 13 24.30 23.84 26.08
N LEU A 14 23.01 24.15 26.22
CA LEU A 14 21.94 23.16 26.16
C LEU A 14 21.80 22.73 24.67
N SER A 15 22.41 21.60 24.30
CA SER A 15 22.10 20.92 23.06
C SER A 15 20.70 20.30 23.19
N ALA A 16 19.69 20.98 22.67
CA ALA A 16 18.37 20.39 22.47
C ALA A 16 18.50 19.31 21.41
N ALA A 17 18.59 18.05 21.83
CA ALA A 17 18.36 16.92 20.95
C ALA A 17 16.90 17.00 20.51
N ILE A 18 16.67 17.35 19.23
CA ILE A 18 15.36 17.16 18.59
C ILE A 18 15.21 15.65 18.47
N ALA A 19 14.55 15.04 19.44
CA ALA A 19 14.02 13.69 19.31
C ALA A 19 13.07 13.75 18.11
N ALA A 20 13.38 13.02 17.05
CA ALA A 20 12.42 12.76 15.99
C ALA A 20 11.19 12.12 16.67
N ALA A 21 10.10 12.87 16.78
CA ALA A 21 8.86 12.34 17.29
C ALA A 21 8.47 11.20 16.33
N GLY A 22 8.38 9.99 16.87
CA GLY A 22 7.74 8.89 16.15
C GLY A 22 6.32 9.29 15.73
N PRO A 23 5.68 8.56 14.82
CA PRO A 23 4.33 8.88 14.36
C PRO A 23 3.41 9.08 15.58
N ASP A 24 2.70 10.21 15.57
CA ASP A 24 1.72 10.48 16.62
C ASP A 24 0.67 9.37 16.62
N ARG A 25 0.67 8.52 17.63
CA ARG A 25 -0.26 7.39 17.74
C ARG A 25 -1.72 7.81 17.75
N SER A 26 -2.04 9.07 18.04
CA SER A 26 -3.40 9.61 17.91
C SER A 26 -3.90 9.64 16.45
N ARG A 27 -2.99 9.54 15.47
CA ARG A 27 -3.30 9.52 14.04
C ARG A 27 -3.52 8.10 13.49
N VAL A 28 -3.21 7.08 14.27
CA VAL A 28 -3.42 5.66 13.94
C VAL A 28 -4.71 5.20 14.61
N GLN A 29 -5.63 4.65 13.82
CA GLN A 29 -6.91 4.09 14.28
C GLN A 29 -6.94 2.62 13.87
N ASP A 30 -7.36 1.75 14.79
CA ASP A 30 -7.62 0.33 14.51
C ASP A 30 -9.12 0.13 14.48
N ASP A 31 -9.67 -0.12 13.30
CA ASP A 31 -11.10 -0.23 13.04
C ASP A 31 -11.46 -1.61 12.47
N HIS A 32 -12.74 -1.92 12.50
CA HIS A 32 -13.25 -3.16 11.96
C HIS A 32 -14.71 -3.02 11.50
N PHE A 33 -15.15 -3.97 10.67
CA PHE A 33 -16.55 -4.11 10.30
C PHE A 33 -16.90 -5.58 10.04
N HIS A 34 -18.19 -5.90 10.08
CA HIS A 34 -18.65 -7.20 9.62
C HIS A 34 -18.67 -7.23 8.09
N SER A 35 -17.84 -8.07 7.50
CA SER A 35 -17.77 -8.31 6.07
C SER A 35 -18.70 -9.47 5.69
N PHE A 36 -19.61 -9.23 4.75
CA PHE A 36 -20.48 -10.27 4.18
C PHE A 36 -19.67 -11.23 3.30
N ALA A 37 -18.67 -10.72 2.58
CA ALA A 37 -17.83 -11.54 1.74
C ALA A 37 -16.98 -12.54 2.54
N LEU A 38 -16.59 -12.16 3.77
CA LEU A 38 -15.81 -13.02 4.67
C LEU A 38 -16.68 -13.80 5.66
N ASP A 39 -18.00 -13.55 5.72
CA ASP A 39 -18.88 -14.05 6.78
C ASP A 39 -18.27 -13.86 8.17
N GLY A 40 -17.70 -12.69 8.41
CA GLY A 40 -16.95 -12.40 9.64
C GLY A 40 -16.42 -10.99 9.72
N THR A 41 -15.55 -10.74 10.70
CA THR A 41 -14.97 -9.42 10.91
C THR A 41 -13.72 -9.21 10.06
N LEU A 42 -13.66 -8.07 9.34
CA LEU A 42 -12.44 -7.57 8.73
C LEU A 42 -11.91 -6.41 9.57
N HIS A 43 -10.66 -6.51 10.00
CA HIS A 43 -9.93 -5.46 10.71
C HIS A 43 -9.07 -4.67 9.73
N PHE A 44 -8.86 -3.38 10.02
CA PHE A 44 -7.98 -2.53 9.22
C PHE A 44 -7.42 -1.39 10.08
N GLU A 45 -6.18 -1.01 9.79
CA GLU A 45 -5.54 0.16 10.37
C GLU A 45 -5.70 1.35 9.45
N VAL A 46 -5.98 2.52 10.03
CA VAL A 46 -6.09 3.79 9.33
C VAL A 46 -5.07 4.76 9.87
N TYR A 47 -4.24 5.31 9.01
CA TYR A 47 -3.34 6.38 9.32
C TYR A 47 -3.83 7.70 8.73
N LEU A 48 -4.09 8.69 9.61
CA LEU A 48 -4.64 9.98 9.25
C LEU A 48 -3.53 11.00 8.96
N PRO A 49 -3.67 11.88 7.95
CA PRO A 49 -2.69 12.93 7.68
C PRO A 49 -2.61 13.94 8.82
N ALA A 50 -1.47 14.61 8.96
CA ALA A 50 -1.18 15.53 10.07
C ALA A 50 -2.21 16.66 10.22
N ASP A 51 -2.77 17.13 9.11
CA ASP A 51 -3.78 18.20 9.08
C ASP A 51 -5.23 17.68 9.27
N TYR A 52 -5.44 16.37 9.46
CA TYR A 52 -6.79 15.81 9.54
C TYR A 52 -7.60 16.39 10.70
N ALA A 53 -7.03 16.56 11.89
CA ALA A 53 -7.74 17.10 13.06
C ALA A 53 -8.00 18.61 12.98
N THR A 54 -7.24 19.34 12.17
CA THR A 54 -7.27 20.82 12.14
C THR A 54 -7.99 21.39 10.93
N THR A 55 -8.40 20.57 9.97
CA THR A 55 -9.12 20.99 8.76
C THR A 55 -10.39 20.18 8.54
N ALA A 56 -11.30 20.71 7.73
CA ALA A 56 -12.51 20.02 7.29
C ALA A 56 -12.32 19.31 5.91
N ARG A 57 -11.09 19.21 5.43
CA ARG A 57 -10.78 18.67 4.09
C ARG A 57 -11.17 17.21 3.96
N ARG A 58 -11.44 16.80 2.72
CA ARG A 58 -11.54 15.39 2.31
C ARG A 58 -10.25 14.96 1.64
N TYR A 59 -9.87 13.72 1.81
CA TYR A 59 -8.56 13.21 1.43
C TYR A 59 -8.65 12.05 0.44
N PRO A 60 -7.68 11.92 -0.48
CA PRO A 60 -7.50 10.67 -1.22
C PRO A 60 -7.06 9.56 -0.27
N VAL A 61 -7.28 8.31 -0.69
CA VAL A 61 -6.99 7.11 0.10
C VAL A 61 -6.00 6.21 -0.63
N VAL A 62 -4.98 5.77 0.09
CA VAL A 62 -4.07 4.71 -0.33
C VAL A 62 -4.41 3.46 0.46
N TYR A 63 -4.94 2.43 -0.19
CA TYR A 63 -5.13 1.09 0.38
C TYR A 63 -3.81 0.33 0.20
N PHE A 64 -3.20 -0.09 1.32
CA PHE A 64 -1.90 -0.73 1.31
C PHE A 64 -1.99 -2.17 1.79
N LEU A 65 -1.65 -3.11 0.91
CA LEU A 65 -1.71 -4.55 1.17
C LEU A 65 -0.34 -5.07 1.63
N HIS A 66 -0.31 -5.71 2.80
CA HIS A 66 0.89 -6.31 3.36
C HIS A 66 1.29 -7.60 2.63
N GLY A 67 2.52 -8.08 2.84
CA GLY A 67 3.03 -9.33 2.28
C GLY A 67 2.97 -10.49 3.28
N LEU A 68 3.54 -11.63 2.87
CA LEU A 68 3.77 -12.80 3.71
C LEU A 68 4.97 -12.60 4.65
N PRO A 69 5.06 -13.29 5.79
CA PRO A 69 4.03 -14.15 6.35
C PRO A 69 2.83 -13.31 6.82
N SER A 70 1.64 -13.86 6.67
CA SER A 70 0.40 -13.21 7.02
C SER A 70 -0.19 -13.83 8.28
N GLY A 71 -0.56 -13.00 9.22
CA GLY A 71 -1.29 -13.37 10.41
C GLY A 71 -2.39 -12.34 10.67
N ALA A 72 -3.23 -12.59 11.65
CA ALA A 72 -4.38 -11.74 11.97
C ALA A 72 -4.03 -10.26 12.21
N THR A 73 -2.77 -9.93 12.53
CA THR A 73 -2.28 -8.58 12.84
C THR A 73 -1.20 -8.06 11.89
N ALA A 74 -0.94 -8.76 10.77
CA ALA A 74 0.12 -8.37 9.83
C ALA A 74 -0.11 -6.98 9.21
N TYR A 75 -1.36 -6.54 9.10
CA TYR A 75 -1.76 -5.22 8.63
C TYR A 75 -1.26 -4.06 9.52
N GLN A 76 -0.97 -4.31 10.79
CA GLN A 76 -0.40 -3.32 11.73
C GLN A 76 1.12 -3.11 11.53
N GLY A 77 1.76 -3.92 10.70
CA GLY A 77 3.20 -3.85 10.44
C GLY A 77 3.63 -2.82 9.39
N VAL A 78 2.78 -1.87 9.01
CA VAL A 78 2.99 -0.95 7.89
C VAL A 78 3.57 0.42 8.29
N GLY A 79 4.03 0.60 9.51
CA GLY A 79 4.53 1.88 10.04
C GLY A 79 5.63 2.56 9.20
N PHE A 80 6.41 1.80 8.40
CA PHE A 80 7.36 2.40 7.47
C PHE A 80 6.67 3.12 6.30
N VAL A 81 5.46 2.67 5.90
CA VAL A 81 4.65 3.31 4.84
C VAL A 81 4.05 4.61 5.36
N GLU A 82 3.59 4.63 6.62
CA GLU A 82 3.09 5.81 7.31
C GLU A 82 4.16 6.91 7.38
N GLN A 83 5.37 6.54 7.84
CA GLN A 83 6.51 7.44 7.89
C GLN A 83 6.90 7.99 6.51
N ALA A 84 6.85 7.14 5.49
CA ALA A 84 7.12 7.54 4.12
C ALA A 84 6.04 8.49 3.60
N LEU A 85 4.76 8.24 3.93
CA LEU A 85 3.64 9.08 3.52
C LEU A 85 3.76 10.49 4.08
N ASP A 86 4.12 10.65 5.36
CA ASP A 86 4.37 11.96 5.98
C ASP A 86 5.46 12.77 5.24
N GLN A 87 6.44 12.09 4.68
CA GLN A 87 7.53 12.73 3.97
C GLN A 87 7.18 13.14 2.52
N VAL A 88 6.02 12.71 1.99
CA VAL A 88 5.64 13.03 0.60
C VAL A 88 5.23 14.48 0.43
N GLY A 89 4.72 15.14 1.48
CA GLY A 89 4.25 16.53 1.43
C GLY A 89 2.88 16.69 0.73
N ARG A 90 2.14 15.60 0.54
CA ARG A 90 0.75 15.58 0.06
C ARG A 90 -0.09 14.74 1.02
N SER A 91 -1.12 15.36 1.57
CA SER A 91 -1.99 14.70 2.55
C SER A 91 -2.86 13.61 1.89
N ALA A 92 -2.85 12.44 2.49
CA ALA A 92 -3.70 11.30 2.12
C ALA A 92 -3.98 10.46 3.37
N ILE A 93 -5.07 9.72 3.35
CA ILE A 93 -5.36 8.67 4.33
C ILE A 93 -4.70 7.38 3.83
N LEU A 94 -4.01 6.64 4.72
CA LEU A 94 -3.55 5.29 4.45
C LEU A 94 -4.48 4.32 5.15
N VAL A 95 -4.90 3.26 4.46
CA VAL A 95 -5.72 2.17 5.00
C VAL A 95 -4.98 0.87 4.76
N ALA A 96 -4.67 0.15 5.80
CA ALA A 96 -4.03 -1.16 5.73
C ALA A 96 -5.03 -2.23 6.21
N PRO A 97 -5.68 -2.98 5.31
CA PRO A 97 -6.58 -4.03 5.71
C PRO A 97 -5.84 -5.29 6.14
N GLN A 98 -6.48 -6.06 7.02
CA GLN A 98 -6.15 -7.44 7.28
C GLN A 98 -6.21 -8.25 5.97
N GLY A 99 -5.28 -9.16 5.78
CA GLY A 99 -5.23 -10.05 4.61
C GLY A 99 -5.41 -11.51 4.97
N ALA A 100 -5.49 -11.85 6.25
CA ALA A 100 -5.72 -13.20 6.74
C ALA A 100 -6.42 -13.18 8.10
N ARG A 101 -7.18 -14.26 8.35
CA ARG A 101 -7.74 -14.55 9.66
C ARG A 101 -6.75 -15.34 10.46
N TRP A 102 -6.54 -15.37 11.61
CA TRP A 102 -5.67 -16.25 12.40
C TRP A 102 -4.20 -16.24 11.92
N ASN A 103 -3.60 -17.41 11.89
CA ASN A 103 -2.23 -17.65 11.43
C ASN A 103 -2.21 -18.22 10.01
N GLU A 104 -3.18 -17.86 9.20
CA GLU A 104 -3.17 -18.20 7.79
C GLU A 104 -1.97 -17.53 7.12
N SER A 105 -1.28 -18.30 6.30
CA SER A 105 -0.05 -17.84 5.69
C SER A 105 -0.26 -17.21 4.32
N ASP A 106 -1.48 -17.28 3.79
CA ASP A 106 -1.77 -16.84 2.43
C ASP A 106 -2.87 -15.78 2.38
N PRO A 107 -2.49 -14.49 2.33
CA PRO A 107 -3.47 -13.46 2.12
C PRO A 107 -3.95 -13.40 0.68
N GLU A 108 -3.17 -13.86 -0.31
CA GLU A 108 -3.26 -13.61 -1.75
C GLU A 108 -4.40 -12.70 -2.25
N TYR A 109 -5.29 -12.29 -1.35
CA TYR A 109 -6.34 -11.30 -1.60
C TYR A 109 -7.30 -11.69 -2.73
N VAL A 110 -7.54 -12.99 -2.91
CA VAL A 110 -8.48 -13.56 -3.88
C VAL A 110 -9.73 -14.09 -3.19
N ASP A 111 -10.80 -14.29 -3.94
CA ASP A 111 -12.00 -14.93 -3.43
C ASP A 111 -11.90 -16.45 -3.55
N HIS A 112 -11.80 -17.15 -2.42
CA HIS A 112 -11.72 -18.61 -2.36
C HIS A 112 -13.09 -19.30 -2.23
N GLY A 113 -14.17 -18.53 -2.23
CA GLY A 113 -15.53 -19.02 -2.14
C GLY A 113 -16.36 -18.36 -1.05
N PRO A 114 -17.56 -18.89 -0.72
CA PRO A 114 -18.44 -18.31 0.28
C PRO A 114 -17.78 -18.20 1.65
N GLY A 115 -17.81 -17.01 2.24
CA GLY A 115 -17.21 -16.72 3.54
C GLY A 115 -15.69 -16.57 3.52
N ASP A 116 -15.07 -16.58 2.34
CA ASP A 116 -13.62 -16.40 2.15
C ASP A 116 -13.33 -15.51 0.93
N GLY A 117 -14.08 -14.40 0.83
CA GLY A 117 -14.06 -13.44 -0.27
C GLY A 117 -13.18 -12.23 0.03
N TRP A 118 -11.85 -12.40 0.09
CA TRP A 118 -10.91 -11.34 0.41
C TRP A 118 -10.85 -10.24 -0.65
N GLU A 119 -10.88 -10.60 -1.94
CA GLU A 119 -10.94 -9.62 -3.04
C GLU A 119 -12.19 -8.74 -2.92
N THR A 120 -13.36 -9.37 -2.76
CA THR A 120 -14.65 -8.68 -2.63
C THR A 120 -14.67 -7.79 -1.39
N ALA A 121 -14.21 -8.26 -0.25
CA ALA A 121 -14.16 -7.50 0.99
C ALA A 121 -13.29 -6.24 0.84
N ILE A 122 -12.12 -6.37 0.23
CA ILE A 122 -11.16 -5.25 0.09
C ILE A 122 -11.56 -4.30 -1.04
N ALA A 123 -12.07 -4.81 -2.16
CA ALA A 123 -12.36 -3.97 -3.32
C ALA A 123 -13.72 -3.28 -3.28
N ARG A 124 -14.70 -3.86 -2.59
CA ARG A 124 -16.10 -3.41 -2.61
C ARG A 124 -16.63 -2.96 -1.26
N GLU A 125 -16.37 -3.72 -0.19
CA GLU A 125 -16.94 -3.42 1.13
C GLU A 125 -16.08 -2.39 1.87
N LEU A 126 -14.77 -2.61 1.99
CA LEU A 126 -13.86 -1.74 2.72
C LEU A 126 -13.91 -0.26 2.25
N PRO A 127 -13.91 0.07 0.93
CA PRO A 127 -13.99 1.46 0.49
C PRO A 127 -15.29 2.17 0.95
N VAL A 128 -16.41 1.46 0.97
CA VAL A 128 -17.70 2.01 1.43
C VAL A 128 -17.65 2.31 2.93
N ILE A 129 -17.08 1.40 3.71
CA ILE A 129 -16.93 1.58 5.17
C ILE A 129 -15.99 2.74 5.47
N VAL A 130 -14.82 2.77 4.83
CA VAL A 130 -13.83 3.86 5.01
C VAL A 130 -14.41 5.22 4.63
N ASP A 131 -15.16 5.31 3.53
CA ASP A 131 -15.84 6.54 3.11
C ASP A 131 -16.91 6.99 4.10
N SER A 132 -17.55 6.06 4.83
CA SER A 132 -18.57 6.38 5.85
C SER A 132 -17.98 6.84 7.17
N LEU A 133 -16.78 6.34 7.53
CA LEU A 133 -16.13 6.62 8.81
C LEU A 133 -15.18 7.82 8.74
N TYR A 134 -14.58 8.08 7.58
CA TYR A 134 -13.52 9.07 7.42
C TYR A 134 -13.84 10.11 6.34
N ARG A 135 -13.19 11.26 6.44
CA ARG A 135 -13.32 12.33 5.42
C ARG A 135 -12.51 12.00 4.18
N THR A 136 -12.95 11.03 3.43
CA THR A 136 -12.38 10.63 2.15
C THR A 136 -13.02 11.40 0.98
N ILE A 137 -12.36 11.39 -0.17
CA ILE A 137 -12.96 11.73 -1.47
C ILE A 137 -13.51 10.43 -2.06
N PRO A 138 -14.86 10.19 -2.05
CA PRO A 138 -15.45 8.88 -2.34
C PRO A 138 -15.53 8.59 -3.85
N THR A 139 -14.45 8.81 -4.58
CA THR A 139 -14.38 8.62 -6.03
C THR A 139 -13.17 7.80 -6.43
N ARG A 140 -13.27 7.10 -7.55
CA ARG A 140 -12.18 6.34 -8.15
C ARG A 140 -10.89 7.17 -8.27
N SER A 141 -10.99 8.41 -8.73
CA SER A 141 -9.83 9.31 -8.95
C SER A 141 -9.05 9.65 -7.67
N ALA A 142 -9.58 9.31 -6.51
CA ALA A 142 -8.97 9.53 -5.21
C ALA A 142 -8.56 8.23 -4.50
N ARG A 143 -8.59 7.07 -5.17
CA ARG A 143 -8.23 5.79 -4.57
C ARG A 143 -7.07 5.12 -5.30
N ALA A 144 -6.03 4.79 -4.54
CA ALA A 144 -4.93 3.93 -4.96
C ALA A 144 -4.98 2.60 -4.22
N ILE A 145 -4.57 1.52 -4.89
CA ILE A 145 -4.25 0.25 -4.26
C ILE A 145 -2.76 -0.03 -4.49
N VAL A 146 -2.05 -0.29 -3.41
CA VAL A 146 -0.60 -0.46 -3.37
C VAL A 146 -0.28 -1.65 -2.48
N GLY A 147 0.75 -2.42 -2.78
CA GLY A 147 1.12 -3.51 -1.88
C GLY A 147 2.54 -4.01 -2.09
N ILE A 148 3.03 -4.78 -1.11
CA ILE A 148 4.35 -5.41 -1.13
C ILE A 148 4.25 -6.92 -1.23
N SER A 149 5.15 -7.57 -1.97
CA SER A 149 5.22 -9.04 -2.05
C SER A 149 3.86 -9.65 -2.43
N ALA A 150 3.28 -10.52 -1.63
CA ALA A 150 1.93 -11.05 -1.82
C ALA A 150 0.87 -9.92 -1.90
N GLY A 151 1.00 -8.86 -1.10
CA GLY A 151 0.17 -7.66 -1.24
C GLY A 151 0.40 -6.93 -2.57
N GLY A 152 1.60 -7.04 -3.16
CA GLY A 152 1.90 -6.53 -4.50
C GLY A 152 1.16 -7.31 -5.59
N PHE A 153 1.03 -8.62 -5.44
CA PHE A 153 0.14 -9.45 -6.25
C PHE A 153 -1.32 -9.01 -6.04
N GLY A 154 -1.79 -8.99 -4.79
CA GLY A 154 -3.15 -8.57 -4.46
C GLY A 154 -3.51 -7.19 -5.01
N ALA A 155 -2.59 -6.22 -4.93
CA ALA A 155 -2.81 -4.89 -5.48
C ALA A 155 -3.00 -4.89 -7.00
N MET A 156 -2.19 -5.67 -7.75
CA MET A 156 -2.35 -5.79 -9.21
C MET A 156 -3.60 -6.56 -9.58
N HIS A 157 -3.85 -7.69 -8.92
CA HIS A 157 -5.02 -8.53 -9.13
C HIS A 157 -6.32 -7.75 -8.88
N ILE A 158 -6.50 -7.21 -7.68
CA ILE A 158 -7.68 -6.41 -7.32
C ILE A 158 -7.78 -5.14 -8.19
N GLY A 159 -6.64 -4.46 -8.41
CA GLY A 159 -6.61 -3.23 -9.19
C GLY A 159 -7.09 -3.43 -10.64
N PHE A 160 -6.76 -4.55 -11.27
CA PHE A 160 -7.20 -4.88 -12.63
C PHE A 160 -8.64 -5.41 -12.66
N ALA A 161 -9.06 -6.18 -11.66
CA ALA A 161 -10.44 -6.67 -11.56
C ALA A 161 -11.44 -5.54 -11.22
N HIS A 162 -11.02 -4.52 -10.46
CA HIS A 162 -11.88 -3.45 -9.94
C HIS A 162 -11.49 -2.06 -10.43
N LEU A 163 -11.30 -1.90 -11.74
CA LEU A 163 -10.94 -0.63 -12.37
C LEU A 163 -11.95 0.52 -12.14
N GLY A 164 -13.16 0.20 -11.71
CA GLY A 164 -14.15 1.19 -11.26
C GLY A 164 -13.89 1.77 -9.88
N THR A 165 -13.09 1.10 -9.04
CA THR A 165 -12.80 1.49 -7.67
C THR A 165 -11.48 2.24 -7.55
N PHE A 166 -10.42 1.78 -8.23
CA PHE A 166 -9.06 2.31 -8.10
C PHE A 166 -8.58 2.96 -9.40
N SER A 167 -7.94 4.12 -9.30
CA SER A 167 -7.30 4.82 -10.43
C SER A 167 -5.79 4.62 -10.49
N VAL A 168 -5.19 4.20 -9.39
CA VAL A 168 -3.75 3.93 -9.25
C VAL A 168 -3.55 2.53 -8.70
N VAL A 169 -2.68 1.77 -9.34
CA VAL A 169 -2.32 0.39 -8.96
C VAL A 169 -0.81 0.30 -8.89
N GLN A 170 -0.27 -0.11 -7.73
CA GLN A 170 1.17 -0.27 -7.56
C GLN A 170 1.53 -1.60 -6.89
N SER A 171 2.58 -2.24 -7.41
CA SER A 171 3.20 -3.44 -6.84
C SER A 171 4.66 -3.21 -6.48
N TRP A 172 5.03 -3.49 -5.23
CA TRP A 172 6.39 -3.37 -4.73
C TRP A 172 6.98 -4.78 -4.49
N SER A 173 7.85 -5.23 -5.36
CA SER A 173 8.42 -6.59 -5.36
C SER A 173 7.34 -7.69 -5.34
N GLY A 174 6.22 -7.49 -6.03
CA GLY A 174 5.18 -8.50 -6.16
C GLY A 174 5.52 -9.58 -7.20
N TYR A 175 4.69 -10.57 -7.24
CA TYR A 175 4.55 -11.57 -8.29
C TYR A 175 3.17 -11.40 -8.96
N PHE A 176 2.82 -12.18 -9.99
CA PHE A 176 1.64 -11.87 -10.80
C PHE A 176 0.79 -13.10 -11.16
N HIS A 177 0.99 -14.20 -10.46
CA HIS A 177 0.17 -15.41 -10.46
C HIS A 177 -0.05 -15.87 -9.01
N PRO A 178 -1.15 -16.55 -8.68
CA PRO A 178 -1.38 -17.08 -7.34
C PRO A 178 -0.29 -18.06 -6.93
N THR A 179 0.04 -18.08 -5.65
CA THR A 179 0.99 -19.02 -5.08
C THR A 179 0.37 -19.85 -3.97
N ASP A 180 1.04 -20.91 -3.57
CA ASP A 180 0.71 -21.66 -2.38
C ASP A 180 0.91 -20.78 -1.11
N PRO A 181 0.40 -21.19 0.06
CA PRO A 181 0.52 -20.42 1.30
C PRO A 181 1.96 -20.10 1.72
N THR A 182 2.96 -20.73 1.15
CA THR A 182 4.38 -20.43 1.41
C THR A 182 4.94 -19.34 0.47
N GLY A 183 4.20 -18.96 -0.55
CA GLY A 183 4.64 -18.01 -1.57
C GLY A 183 5.75 -18.55 -2.48
N THR A 184 5.91 -19.88 -2.56
CA THR A 184 7.03 -20.51 -3.27
C THR A 184 6.64 -21.26 -4.53
N LYS A 185 5.41 -21.72 -4.62
CA LYS A 185 4.92 -22.54 -5.74
C LYS A 185 3.68 -21.92 -6.36
N ALA A 186 3.72 -21.68 -7.67
CA ALA A 186 2.54 -21.24 -8.41
C ALA A 186 1.41 -22.27 -8.32
N ILE A 187 0.18 -21.78 -8.10
CA ILE A 187 -1.04 -22.57 -8.15
C ILE A 187 -2.00 -21.99 -9.18
N ASP A 188 -2.90 -22.80 -9.72
CA ASP A 188 -3.92 -22.34 -10.69
C ASP A 188 -5.25 -22.15 -9.96
N LEU A 189 -5.63 -20.91 -9.73
CA LEU A 189 -6.94 -20.50 -9.21
C LEU A 189 -7.87 -20.01 -10.32
N GLY A 190 -7.54 -20.32 -11.58
CA GLY A 190 -8.30 -19.90 -12.75
C GLY A 190 -7.80 -18.59 -13.36
N PRO A 191 -8.29 -18.26 -14.58
CA PRO A 191 -7.79 -17.14 -15.36
C PRO A 191 -8.07 -15.77 -14.73
N ASP A 192 -9.12 -15.65 -13.94
CA ASP A 192 -9.52 -14.41 -13.29
C ASP A 192 -8.59 -14.02 -12.14
N ASN A 193 -7.78 -14.96 -11.64
CA ASN A 193 -6.81 -14.74 -10.57
C ASN A 193 -5.35 -14.65 -11.07
N ASP A 194 -5.13 -14.60 -12.38
CA ASP A 194 -3.82 -14.47 -13.00
C ASP A 194 -3.69 -13.07 -13.62
N VAL A 195 -2.78 -12.26 -13.12
CA VAL A 195 -2.60 -10.85 -13.55
C VAL A 195 -2.23 -10.75 -15.02
N HIS A 196 -1.45 -11.69 -15.57
CA HIS A 196 -1.09 -11.71 -16.98
C HIS A 196 -2.31 -11.91 -17.89
N ARG A 197 -3.26 -12.76 -17.47
CA ARG A 197 -4.53 -13.00 -18.17
C ARG A 197 -5.50 -11.84 -17.98
N GLN A 198 -5.63 -11.31 -16.75
CA GLN A 198 -6.44 -10.14 -16.46
C GLN A 198 -6.02 -8.93 -17.28
N LEU A 199 -4.71 -8.70 -17.44
CA LEU A 199 -4.16 -7.63 -18.28
C LEU A 199 -4.77 -7.66 -19.69
N LEU A 200 -4.82 -8.83 -20.31
CA LEU A 200 -5.36 -8.98 -21.67
C LEU A 200 -6.88 -8.75 -21.69
N ALA A 201 -7.60 -9.29 -20.74
CA ALA A 201 -9.06 -9.16 -20.61
C ALA A 201 -9.50 -7.71 -20.34
N THR A 202 -8.73 -6.97 -19.54
CA THR A 202 -9.08 -5.61 -19.09
C THR A 202 -8.38 -4.49 -19.87
N ARG A 203 -7.54 -4.83 -20.85
CA ARG A 203 -6.73 -3.86 -21.62
C ARG A 203 -7.50 -2.63 -22.09
N ALA A 204 -8.64 -2.82 -22.75
CA ALA A 204 -9.44 -1.72 -23.29
C ALA A 204 -9.94 -0.79 -22.17
N GLN A 205 -10.27 -1.35 -21.01
CA GLN A 205 -10.75 -0.60 -19.87
C GLN A 205 -9.61 0.14 -19.16
N LEU A 206 -8.43 -0.47 -19.00
CA LEU A 206 -7.22 0.16 -18.48
C LEU A 206 -6.87 1.42 -19.27
N LEU A 207 -6.87 1.32 -20.60
CA LEU A 207 -6.60 2.44 -21.50
C LEU A 207 -7.68 3.52 -21.41
N ARG A 208 -8.96 3.15 -21.50
CA ARG A 208 -10.09 4.08 -21.46
C ARG A 208 -10.15 4.86 -20.15
N LEU A 209 -9.87 4.20 -19.01
CA LEU A 209 -9.92 4.81 -17.67
C LEU A 209 -8.61 5.48 -17.26
N HIS A 210 -7.57 5.44 -18.10
CA HIS A 210 -6.25 6.00 -17.80
C HIS A 210 -5.75 5.56 -16.42
N THR A 211 -5.83 4.25 -16.12
CA THR A 211 -5.35 3.71 -14.85
C THR A 211 -3.83 3.84 -14.77
N ALA A 212 -3.34 4.46 -13.72
CA ALA A 212 -1.90 4.58 -13.48
C ALA A 212 -1.37 3.26 -12.92
N VAL A 213 -0.56 2.54 -13.70
CA VAL A 213 0.06 1.27 -13.32
C VAL A 213 1.53 1.49 -13.06
N ALA A 214 2.03 1.04 -11.91
CA ALA A 214 3.45 1.16 -11.60
C ALA A 214 3.94 0.01 -10.73
N PHE A 215 5.18 -0.47 -10.95
CA PHE A 215 5.74 -1.55 -10.14
C PHE A 215 7.26 -1.55 -10.19
N TYR A 216 7.86 -2.16 -9.18
CA TYR A 216 9.30 -2.35 -9.13
C TYR A 216 9.69 -3.67 -8.46
N VAL A 217 10.93 -4.05 -8.68
CA VAL A 217 11.54 -5.24 -8.09
C VAL A 217 13.02 -5.00 -7.81
N GLY A 218 13.60 -5.72 -6.87
CA GLY A 218 15.04 -5.75 -6.65
C GLY A 218 15.77 -6.57 -7.72
N ASN A 219 16.95 -6.14 -8.16
CA ASN A 219 17.76 -6.91 -9.12
C ASN A 219 18.35 -8.21 -8.53
N GLY A 220 18.40 -8.31 -7.19
CA GLY A 220 18.78 -9.51 -6.46
C GLY A 220 17.59 -10.39 -6.03
N ASP A 221 16.36 -10.01 -6.38
CA ASP A 221 15.17 -10.83 -6.12
C ASP A 221 15.05 -11.94 -7.17
N SER A 222 15.72 -13.05 -6.92
CA SER A 222 15.76 -14.19 -7.85
C SER A 222 14.41 -14.87 -8.06
N ARG A 223 13.44 -14.66 -7.14
CA ARG A 223 12.11 -15.27 -7.25
C ARG A 223 11.22 -14.53 -8.25
N PHE A 224 11.22 -13.21 -8.20
CA PHE A 224 10.18 -12.42 -8.89
C PHE A 224 10.72 -11.49 -10.00
N LEU A 225 12.06 -11.32 -10.11
CA LEU A 225 12.65 -10.43 -11.13
C LEU A 225 12.24 -10.81 -12.57
N ALA A 226 12.25 -12.11 -12.89
CA ALA A 226 11.94 -12.57 -14.24
C ALA A 226 10.49 -12.27 -14.61
N GLU A 227 9.56 -12.55 -13.71
CA GLU A 227 8.14 -12.30 -13.90
C GLU A 227 7.80 -10.81 -13.97
N ASN A 228 8.44 -9.98 -13.15
CA ASN A 228 8.28 -8.53 -13.23
C ASN A 228 8.76 -7.98 -14.60
N ARG A 229 9.84 -8.50 -15.14
CA ARG A 229 10.29 -8.16 -16.51
C ARG A 229 9.30 -8.63 -17.58
N GLN A 230 8.72 -9.81 -17.39
CA GLN A 230 7.68 -10.34 -18.29
C GLN A 230 6.46 -9.42 -18.30
N LEU A 231 5.89 -9.06 -17.14
CA LEU A 231 4.75 -8.16 -17.06
C LEU A 231 5.05 -6.80 -17.71
N ASN A 232 6.25 -6.25 -17.51
CA ASN A 232 6.68 -5.02 -18.17
C ASN A 232 6.63 -5.14 -19.70
N LEU A 233 7.09 -6.26 -20.26
CA LEU A 233 7.04 -6.49 -21.72
C LEU A 233 5.60 -6.65 -22.22
N GLU A 234 4.75 -7.32 -21.46
CA GLU A 234 3.33 -7.53 -21.79
C GLU A 234 2.54 -6.22 -21.78
N LEU A 235 2.70 -5.38 -20.73
CA LEU A 235 2.11 -4.05 -20.67
C LEU A 235 2.57 -3.16 -21.82
N SER A 236 3.87 -3.21 -22.16
CA SER A 236 4.44 -2.47 -23.28
C SER A 236 3.84 -2.92 -24.62
N ARG A 237 3.74 -4.22 -24.85
CA ARG A 237 3.14 -4.80 -26.07
C ARG A 237 1.63 -4.50 -26.16
N ALA A 238 0.96 -4.45 -25.02
CA ALA A 238 -0.45 -4.07 -24.95
C ALA A 238 -0.68 -2.55 -25.14
N GLY A 239 0.40 -1.75 -25.18
CA GLY A 239 0.33 -0.29 -25.31
C GLY A 239 -0.23 0.40 -24.06
N ILE A 240 -0.13 -0.24 -22.88
CA ILE A 240 -0.58 0.30 -21.59
C ILE A 240 0.54 1.14 -20.98
N PRO A 241 0.32 2.45 -20.77
CA PRO A 241 1.29 3.30 -20.07
C PRO A 241 1.53 2.79 -18.64
N HIS A 242 2.79 2.60 -18.28
CA HIS A 242 3.16 2.13 -16.94
C HIS A 242 4.57 2.60 -16.54
N VAL A 243 4.87 2.50 -15.26
CA VAL A 243 6.20 2.76 -14.73
C VAL A 243 6.76 1.45 -14.17
N PHE A 244 7.86 0.99 -14.73
CA PHE A 244 8.62 -0.15 -14.20
C PHE A 244 10.02 0.26 -13.81
N ARG A 245 10.50 -0.22 -12.64
CA ARG A 245 11.88 0.01 -12.18
C ARG A 245 12.48 -1.26 -11.61
N VAL A 246 13.77 -1.42 -11.85
CA VAL A 246 14.60 -2.45 -11.19
C VAL A 246 15.63 -1.73 -10.34
N TYR A 247 15.62 -2.00 -9.04
CA TYR A 247 16.52 -1.35 -8.09
C TYR A 247 17.59 -2.30 -7.56
N PRO A 248 18.76 -1.81 -7.13
CA PRO A 248 19.72 -2.61 -6.38
C PRO A 248 19.10 -3.09 -5.05
N GLY A 249 19.13 -4.40 -4.80
CA GLY A 249 18.60 -5.04 -3.58
C GLY A 249 17.88 -6.35 -3.89
N GLY A 250 17.53 -7.08 -2.85
CA GLY A 250 16.76 -8.32 -2.90
C GLY A 250 15.29 -8.12 -2.54
N HIS A 251 14.65 -9.24 -2.14
CA HIS A 251 13.30 -9.23 -1.59
C HIS A 251 13.35 -8.93 -0.09
N GLU A 252 13.51 -7.68 0.27
CA GLU A 252 13.84 -7.29 1.63
C GLU A 252 13.23 -5.95 2.05
N GLN A 253 12.95 -5.82 3.34
CA GLN A 253 12.34 -4.62 3.92
C GLN A 253 13.15 -3.34 3.66
N ARG A 254 14.48 -3.42 3.61
CA ARG A 254 15.35 -2.28 3.28
C ARG A 254 15.05 -1.68 1.91
N LEU A 255 14.75 -2.53 0.92
CA LEU A 255 14.38 -2.08 -0.41
C LEU A 255 13.09 -1.27 -0.37
N TRP A 256 12.06 -1.82 0.28
CA TRP A 256 10.75 -1.17 0.37
C TRP A 256 10.82 0.14 1.16
N GLN A 257 11.45 0.15 2.32
CA GLN A 257 11.65 1.37 3.12
C GLN A 257 12.39 2.46 2.33
N ARG A 258 13.42 2.09 1.57
CA ARG A 258 14.22 3.04 0.80
C ARG A 258 13.42 3.77 -0.27
N TYR A 259 12.49 3.09 -0.91
CA TYR A 259 11.76 3.63 -2.07
C TYR A 259 10.30 4.01 -1.76
N ALA A 260 9.77 3.69 -0.59
CA ALA A 260 8.38 3.95 -0.21
C ALA A 260 7.95 5.40 -0.47
N LYS A 261 8.73 6.39 -0.01
CA LYS A 261 8.43 7.82 -0.25
C LYS A 261 8.28 8.15 -1.73
N ALA A 262 9.21 7.71 -2.57
CA ALA A 262 9.19 8.01 -4.01
C ALA A 262 7.99 7.36 -4.69
N TRP A 263 7.66 6.13 -4.32
CA TRP A 263 6.54 5.40 -4.91
C TRP A 263 5.18 5.88 -4.42
N LEU A 264 5.06 6.29 -3.15
CA LEU A 264 3.87 6.98 -2.65
C LEU A 264 3.71 8.36 -3.32
N SER A 265 4.80 9.11 -3.51
CA SER A 265 4.75 10.37 -4.28
C SER A 265 4.23 10.14 -5.70
N LEU A 266 4.67 9.08 -6.37
CA LEU A 266 4.18 8.69 -7.69
C LEU A 266 2.69 8.34 -7.65
N ALA A 267 2.23 7.56 -6.67
CA ALA A 267 0.82 7.25 -6.50
C ALA A 267 -0.03 8.52 -6.32
N LEU A 268 0.36 9.36 -5.37
CA LEU A 268 -0.38 10.58 -5.05
C LEU A 268 -0.37 11.62 -6.17
N ALA A 269 0.63 11.60 -7.07
CA ALA A 269 0.65 12.46 -8.25
C ALA A 269 -0.50 12.16 -9.23
N HIS A 270 -1.03 10.94 -9.21
CA HIS A 270 -2.13 10.48 -10.06
C HIS A 270 -3.50 10.50 -9.35
N LEU A 271 -3.54 10.89 -8.08
CA LEU A 271 -4.79 10.99 -7.32
C LEU A 271 -5.29 12.44 -7.26
N ALA A 272 -6.60 12.60 -7.12
CA ALA A 272 -7.20 13.89 -6.78
C ALA A 272 -6.56 14.42 -5.46
N PRO A 273 -6.18 15.70 -5.39
CA PRO A 273 -5.62 16.26 -4.17
C PRO A 273 -6.67 16.38 -3.07
N ALA A 274 -6.22 16.48 -1.81
CA ALA A 274 -7.10 16.80 -0.69
C ALA A 274 -7.82 18.16 -0.93
N GLN A 275 -9.11 18.24 -0.67
CA GLN A 275 -10.00 19.34 -0.99
C GLN A 275 -10.98 19.68 0.13
#